data_0f8e011ff2edfe4f129f34a2a276bf27
#
_entry.id   0f8e011ff2edfe4f129f34a2a276bf27
#
_cell.length_a   1.000
_cell.length_b   1.000
_cell.length_c   1.000
_cell.angle_alpha   90.00
_cell.angle_beta   90.00
_cell.angle_gamma   90.00
#
_symmetry.space_group_name_H-M   'P 1'
#
loop_
_entity.id
_entity.type
_entity.pdbx_description
1 polymer ?
#
loop_
_entity_poly.entity_id
_entity_poly.type
_entity_poly.pdbx_seq_one_letter_code
_entity_poly.pdbx_strand_id
1 'polypeptide(L)'
;FFKQKTAYEIVDCDWSSDVCSSDLQVRARALVNAAGPWAESFLRGVARPAGNEALATKSLRLVKGSHIVVPRCFEHDHAYIFQNPDKRIIFAIPYERDFTLIGTTDQEIHGDPRGAAIAADEVAYLCEQASRYFRRPLTPADVVWSYAGVRPLLDDASGDPSAVTRDYLLERNTDAAPLLSVWGGKITTFRKLAEDAATDVGQMLGEPRRAWTEGAFLPGGDLREWVGAPQRPDTDFERLVQTLGQRHPWLPGPLARRLARAYGARVSGVLCDAASLADLGPEVAPGLHEAELRFLEREEWACSADDVLWRRSKLGLHYTPEQRQQVADWFGRHFPQHDDETRMKVNRCS
;
A
#
# COMPACT_ATOMS: atom_id res chain seq x y z
N PHE A 1 -3.27 -16.46 43.43
CA PHE A 1 -2.64 -15.14 43.10
C PHE A 1 -2.06 -15.23 41.70
N PHE A 2 -2.81 -14.85 40.69
CA PHE A 2 -2.27 -14.67 39.34
C PHE A 2 -1.49 -13.37 39.33
N LYS A 3 -0.17 -13.41 39.19
CA LYS A 3 0.63 -12.24 38.88
C LYS A 3 0.22 -11.78 37.47
N GLN A 4 -0.48 -10.66 37.38
CA GLN A 4 -0.79 -9.99 36.14
C GLN A 4 0.55 -9.56 35.53
N LYS A 5 0.91 -10.12 34.35
CA LYS A 5 2.11 -9.70 33.61
C LYS A 5 1.88 -8.26 33.17
N THR A 6 2.82 -7.39 33.47
CA THR A 6 2.78 -5.97 33.14
C THR A 6 2.75 -5.80 31.62
N ALA A 7 1.82 -4.99 31.11
CA ALA A 7 1.80 -4.61 29.70
C ALA A 7 3.05 -3.80 29.34
N TYR A 8 3.50 -3.88 28.10
CA TYR A 8 4.54 -2.99 27.60
C TYR A 8 4.05 -1.55 27.65
N GLU A 9 4.79 -0.67 28.26
CA GLU A 9 4.66 0.76 28.07
C GLU A 9 5.37 1.13 26.79
N ILE A 10 4.64 1.59 25.78
CA ILE A 10 5.25 2.22 24.61
C ILE A 10 5.48 3.67 25.00
N VAL A 11 6.68 3.95 25.51
CA VAL A 11 7.12 5.31 25.81
C VAL A 11 7.71 5.90 24.54
N ASP A 12 7.19 7.06 24.16
CA ASP A 12 7.67 7.99 23.13
C ASP A 12 8.68 7.43 22.13
N CYS A 13 8.20 7.13 20.93
CA CYS A 13 9.06 6.98 19.77
C CYS A 13 9.06 8.28 18.98
N ASP A 14 10.08 9.09 19.21
CA ASP A 14 10.40 10.21 18.32
C ASP A 14 10.86 9.65 16.96
N TRP A 15 9.92 9.53 16.02
CA TRP A 15 10.15 8.98 14.68
C TRP A 15 10.59 10.00 13.65
N SER A 16 10.51 11.27 13.97
CA SER A 16 11.14 12.39 13.28
C SER A 16 10.85 13.68 14.03
N SER A 17 11.68 14.67 13.88
CA SER A 17 11.52 16.00 14.46
C SER A 17 10.23 16.75 14.05
N ASP A 18 9.41 16.18 13.16
CA ASP A 18 8.23 16.84 12.58
C ASP A 18 6.91 16.05 12.69
N VAL A 19 6.88 14.89 13.34
CA VAL A 19 5.65 14.11 13.49
C VAL A 19 5.38 13.85 14.96
N CYS A 20 4.45 14.59 15.48
CA CYS A 20 3.67 14.39 16.71
C CYS A 20 4.21 13.36 17.71
N SER A 21 4.87 13.84 18.75
CA SER A 21 4.84 13.16 20.02
C SER A 21 3.37 13.14 20.50
N SER A 22 2.68 12.02 20.33
CA SER A 22 1.41 11.86 20.99
C SER A 22 1.67 11.42 22.42
N ASP A 23 1.16 12.15 23.39
CA ASP A 23 1.11 11.76 24.82
C ASP A 23 0.20 10.54 25.03
N LEU A 24 -0.12 9.79 23.97
CA LEU A 24 -1.04 8.68 24.01
C LEU A 24 -0.34 7.43 24.57
N GLN A 25 -0.69 7.05 25.77
CA GLN A 25 -0.32 5.77 26.36
C GLN A 25 -1.32 4.69 25.96
N VAL A 26 -0.87 3.63 25.32
CA VAL A 26 -1.70 2.48 24.95
C VAL A 26 -1.33 1.28 25.84
N ARG A 27 -2.33 0.71 26.53
CA ARG A 27 -2.18 -0.53 27.30
C ARG A 27 -2.81 -1.68 26.53
N ALA A 28 -2.06 -2.75 26.32
CA ALA A 28 -2.51 -3.93 25.59
C ALA A 28 -2.12 -5.22 26.31
N ARG A 29 -2.87 -6.30 26.08
CA ARG A 29 -2.55 -7.64 26.63
C ARG A 29 -1.46 -8.36 25.85
N ALA A 30 -1.30 -8.01 24.59
CA ALA A 30 -0.25 -8.50 23.71
C ALA A 30 0.14 -7.39 22.73
N LEU A 31 1.38 -7.48 22.22
CA LEU A 31 1.88 -6.58 21.19
C LEU A 31 2.22 -7.38 19.93
N VAL A 32 1.91 -6.84 18.76
CA VAL A 32 2.30 -7.41 17.47
C VAL A 32 3.26 -6.44 16.78
N ASN A 33 4.50 -6.86 16.61
CA ASN A 33 5.50 -6.13 15.83
C ASN A 33 5.38 -6.54 14.36
N ALA A 34 4.61 -5.81 13.59
CA ALA A 34 4.47 -5.96 12.14
C ALA A 34 5.10 -4.77 11.40
N ALA A 35 6.21 -4.24 11.92
CA ALA A 35 6.83 -3.00 11.45
C ALA A 35 7.67 -3.18 10.16
N GLY A 36 7.62 -4.34 9.52
CA GLY A 36 8.32 -4.59 8.25
C GLY A 36 9.81 -4.27 8.32
N PRO A 37 10.32 -3.31 7.50
CA PRO A 37 11.75 -2.96 7.53
C PRO A 37 12.28 -2.46 8.87
N TRP A 38 11.40 -2.02 9.76
CA TRP A 38 11.76 -1.53 11.10
C TRP A 38 11.55 -2.56 12.22
N ALA A 39 11.16 -3.81 11.90
CA ALA A 39 10.86 -4.81 12.91
C ALA A 39 12.07 -5.10 13.81
N GLU A 40 13.27 -5.17 13.26
CA GLU A 40 14.50 -5.36 14.01
C GLU A 40 14.83 -4.15 14.89
N SER A 41 14.77 -2.93 14.34
CA SER A 41 15.08 -1.71 15.10
C SER A 41 14.08 -1.46 16.23
N PHE A 42 12.82 -1.82 16.04
CA PHE A 42 11.81 -1.80 17.10
C PHE A 42 12.20 -2.71 18.26
N LEU A 43 12.61 -3.95 18.00
CA LEU A 43 13.02 -4.89 19.06
C LEU A 43 14.30 -4.46 19.78
N ARG A 44 15.27 -3.92 19.04
CA ARG A 44 16.54 -3.45 19.62
C ARG A 44 16.41 -2.16 20.40
N GLY A 45 15.52 -1.26 19.97
CA GLY A 45 15.43 0.12 20.49
C GLY A 45 14.23 0.38 21.41
N VAL A 46 13.08 -0.19 21.11
CA VAL A 46 11.78 0.19 21.72
C VAL A 46 11.26 -0.90 22.64
N ALA A 47 11.20 -2.13 22.18
CA ALA A 47 10.68 -3.25 22.97
C ALA A 47 11.73 -3.73 23.98
N ARG A 48 11.79 -3.06 25.12
CA ARG A 48 12.70 -3.47 26.24
C ARG A 48 11.90 -4.15 27.33
N PRO A 49 12.27 -5.39 27.72
CA PRO A 49 11.73 -5.99 28.92
C PRO A 49 12.21 -5.20 30.17
N ALA A 50 11.46 -5.31 31.23
CA ALA A 50 11.85 -4.75 32.52
C ALA A 50 13.22 -5.33 32.93
N GLY A 51 14.30 -4.55 32.79
CA GLY A 51 15.66 -5.02 33.03
C GLY A 51 16.72 -4.45 32.09
N ASN A 52 16.33 -3.63 31.10
CA ASN A 52 17.22 -2.90 30.19
C ASN A 52 18.07 -3.76 29.22
N GLU A 53 17.90 -5.06 29.17
CA GLU A 53 18.57 -5.89 28.18
C GLU A 53 17.80 -5.87 26.86
N ALA A 54 18.52 -5.68 25.75
CA ALA A 54 17.93 -5.78 24.42
C ALA A 54 17.43 -7.22 24.19
N LEU A 55 16.24 -7.37 23.63
CA LEU A 55 15.74 -8.67 23.21
C LEU A 55 16.70 -9.28 22.17
N ALA A 56 17.06 -10.56 22.34
CA ALA A 56 17.70 -11.32 21.28
C ALA A 56 16.76 -11.31 20.06
N THR A 57 17.28 -10.86 18.93
CA THR A 57 16.45 -10.67 17.74
C THR A 57 17.16 -11.16 16.49
N LYS A 58 16.38 -11.45 15.47
CA LYS A 58 16.86 -11.76 14.12
C LYS A 58 17.32 -10.49 13.43
N SER A 59 18.15 -10.64 12.40
CA SER A 59 18.60 -9.54 11.55
C SER A 59 17.81 -9.52 10.25
N LEU A 60 17.61 -8.31 9.73
CA LEU A 60 16.98 -8.06 8.45
C LEU A 60 17.99 -7.57 7.42
N ARG A 61 17.92 -8.11 6.23
CA ARG A 61 18.59 -7.63 5.05
C ARG A 61 17.59 -6.78 4.26
N LEU A 62 17.89 -5.50 4.11
CA LEU A 62 17.00 -4.56 3.42
C LEU A 62 17.39 -4.47 1.94
N VAL A 63 16.48 -4.85 1.06
CA VAL A 63 16.71 -4.84 -0.38
C VAL A 63 15.73 -3.91 -1.07
N LYS A 64 16.27 -2.83 -1.64
CA LYS A 64 15.50 -1.86 -2.43
C LYS A 64 15.21 -2.45 -3.81
N GLY A 65 13.97 -2.31 -4.27
CA GLY A 65 13.55 -2.60 -5.62
C GLY A 65 12.88 -1.39 -6.24
N SER A 66 13.37 -0.95 -7.38
CA SER A 66 12.92 0.27 -8.05
C SER A 66 12.17 -0.06 -9.34
N HIS A 67 11.21 0.82 -9.69
CA HIS A 67 10.40 0.71 -10.89
C HIS A 67 10.32 2.07 -11.59
N ILE A 68 10.24 2.03 -12.91
CA ILE A 68 9.97 3.20 -13.76
C ILE A 68 8.65 3.02 -14.51
N VAL A 69 7.97 4.11 -14.76
CA VAL A 69 6.78 4.19 -15.62
C VAL A 69 7.14 5.01 -16.83
N VAL A 70 6.89 4.45 -18.00
CA VAL A 70 7.16 5.07 -19.30
C VAL A 70 5.89 5.05 -20.17
N PRO A 71 5.77 5.86 -21.24
CA PRO A 71 4.68 5.74 -22.18
C PRO A 71 4.57 4.31 -22.72
N ARG A 72 3.35 3.92 -23.09
CA ARG A 72 3.00 2.57 -23.54
C ARG A 72 3.96 2.05 -24.61
N CYS A 73 4.56 0.89 -24.35
CA CYS A 73 5.56 0.26 -25.22
C CYS A 73 4.98 -0.78 -26.18
N PHE A 74 3.77 -1.30 -25.91
CA PHE A 74 3.12 -2.36 -26.68
C PHE A 74 1.59 -2.30 -26.54
N GLU A 75 0.85 -2.85 -27.51
CA GLU A 75 -0.60 -2.67 -27.61
C GLU A 75 -1.45 -3.71 -26.87
N HIS A 76 -0.93 -4.93 -26.65
CA HIS A 76 -1.67 -5.98 -25.96
C HIS A 76 -1.65 -5.81 -24.42
N ASP A 77 -2.52 -6.53 -23.73
CA ASP A 77 -2.69 -6.44 -22.28
C ASP A 77 -1.91 -7.50 -21.48
N HIS A 78 -1.00 -8.23 -22.13
CA HIS A 78 -0.14 -9.23 -21.46
C HIS A 78 1.13 -8.59 -20.93
N ALA A 79 1.56 -8.99 -19.72
CA ALA A 79 2.84 -8.62 -19.17
C ALA A 79 3.98 -9.47 -19.75
N TYR A 80 5.15 -8.87 -19.89
CA TYR A 80 6.38 -9.57 -20.22
C TYR A 80 7.23 -9.84 -18.99
N ILE A 81 7.93 -10.97 -19.03
CA ILE A 81 9.01 -11.33 -18.10
C ILE A 81 10.27 -11.50 -18.95
N PHE A 82 11.26 -10.66 -18.73
CA PHE A 82 12.52 -10.69 -19.45
C PHE A 82 13.65 -11.22 -18.57
N GLN A 83 14.35 -12.23 -19.02
CA GLN A 83 15.55 -12.74 -18.39
C GLN A 83 16.77 -12.09 -19.02
N ASN A 84 17.47 -11.27 -18.25
CA ASN A 84 18.62 -10.54 -18.75
C ASN A 84 19.91 -11.35 -18.69
N PRO A 85 20.94 -10.99 -19.48
CA PRO A 85 22.24 -11.68 -19.47
C PRO A 85 22.94 -11.67 -18.09
N ASP A 86 22.68 -10.68 -17.26
CA ASP A 86 23.17 -10.58 -15.88
C ASP A 86 22.36 -11.44 -14.89
N LYS A 87 21.48 -12.32 -15.38
CA LYS A 87 20.60 -13.23 -14.65
C LYS A 87 19.49 -12.53 -13.86
N ARG A 88 19.36 -11.22 -13.94
CA ARG A 88 18.24 -10.48 -13.33
C ARG A 88 16.99 -10.60 -14.21
N ILE A 89 15.85 -10.51 -13.56
CA ILE A 89 14.55 -10.51 -14.22
C ILE A 89 13.97 -9.10 -14.15
N ILE A 90 13.51 -8.60 -15.30
CA ILE A 90 12.66 -7.41 -15.34
C ILE A 90 11.30 -7.74 -15.93
N PHE A 91 10.31 -7.02 -15.46
CA PHE A 91 8.95 -7.10 -15.98
C PHE A 91 8.66 -5.85 -16.80
N ALA A 92 7.83 -6.00 -17.84
CA ALA A 92 7.17 -4.88 -18.50
C ALA A 92 5.66 -5.16 -18.49
N ILE A 93 4.92 -4.34 -17.77
CA ILE A 93 3.52 -4.59 -17.43
C ILE A 93 2.67 -3.44 -17.99
N PRO A 94 1.56 -3.71 -18.72
CA PRO A 94 0.59 -2.67 -19.07
C PRO A 94 0.13 -1.94 -17.80
N TYR A 95 0.20 -0.62 -17.82
CA TYR A 95 -0.05 0.17 -16.62
C TYR A 95 -0.92 1.39 -16.93
N GLU A 96 -2.00 1.55 -16.16
CA GLU A 96 -2.92 2.69 -16.27
C GLU A 96 -3.29 3.05 -17.72
N ARG A 97 -3.48 2.07 -18.59
CA ARG A 97 -3.83 2.11 -20.02
C ARG A 97 -2.73 2.66 -20.94
N ASP A 98 -2.22 3.86 -20.64
CA ASP A 98 -1.36 4.63 -21.53
C ASP A 98 0.13 4.47 -21.21
N PHE A 99 0.47 3.62 -20.26
CA PHE A 99 1.82 3.44 -19.75
C PHE A 99 2.26 1.99 -19.70
N THR A 100 3.55 1.82 -19.53
CA THR A 100 4.21 0.54 -19.20
C THR A 100 5.01 0.72 -17.91
N LEU A 101 4.78 -0.15 -16.95
CA LEU A 101 5.57 -0.26 -15.72
C LEU A 101 6.72 -1.23 -15.97
N ILE A 102 7.95 -0.79 -15.71
CA ILE A 102 9.17 -1.57 -15.91
C ILE A 102 9.93 -1.68 -14.59
N GLY A 103 10.31 -2.87 -14.20
CA GLY A 103 11.08 -3.17 -12.99
C GLY A 103 11.26 -4.67 -12.83
N THR A 104 12.08 -5.11 -11.90
CA THR A 104 12.59 -4.39 -10.74
C THR A 104 14.12 -4.39 -10.72
N THR A 105 14.69 -3.51 -9.91
CA THR A 105 16.07 -3.63 -9.46
C THR A 105 16.14 -4.38 -8.13
N ASP A 106 17.33 -4.83 -7.73
CA ASP A 106 17.62 -5.40 -6.43
C ASP A 106 18.93 -4.80 -5.92
N GLN A 107 18.83 -3.86 -4.97
CA GLN A 107 19.96 -3.20 -4.33
C GLN A 107 19.86 -3.32 -2.81
N GLU A 108 20.88 -3.88 -2.18
CA GLU A 108 20.97 -3.86 -0.73
C GLU A 108 21.18 -2.43 -0.24
N ILE A 109 20.46 -2.05 0.81
CA ILE A 109 20.56 -0.74 1.44
C ILE A 109 20.87 -0.89 2.92
N HIS A 110 21.58 0.08 3.46
CA HIS A 110 21.89 0.18 4.89
C HIS A 110 21.33 1.49 5.44
N GLY A 111 20.89 1.45 6.69
CA GLY A 111 20.31 2.62 7.37
C GLY A 111 18.79 2.70 7.24
N ASP A 112 18.26 3.91 7.28
CA ASP A 112 16.82 4.17 7.34
C ASP A 112 16.14 3.94 5.96
N PRO A 113 15.21 3.00 5.85
CA PRO A 113 14.52 2.72 4.60
C PRO A 113 13.56 3.83 4.14
N ARG A 114 13.21 4.81 4.98
CA ARG A 114 12.31 5.94 4.61
C ARG A 114 12.85 6.78 3.46
N GLY A 115 14.17 6.91 3.36
CA GLY A 115 14.83 7.65 2.28
C GLY A 115 15.03 6.86 0.99
N ALA A 116 14.51 5.63 0.88
CA ALA A 116 14.73 4.80 -0.29
C ALA A 116 14.04 5.39 -1.53
N ALA A 117 14.85 5.83 -2.48
CA ALA A 117 14.42 6.35 -3.77
C ALA A 117 15.22 5.69 -4.90
N ILE A 118 14.66 5.71 -6.11
CA ILE A 118 15.38 5.22 -7.29
C ILE A 118 16.59 6.12 -7.57
N ALA A 119 17.73 5.51 -7.88
CA ALA A 119 18.94 6.22 -8.26
C ALA A 119 19.04 6.35 -9.80
N ALA A 120 19.84 7.28 -10.28
CA ALA A 120 19.98 7.55 -11.71
C ALA A 120 20.56 6.34 -12.49
N ASP A 121 21.46 5.59 -11.88
CA ASP A 121 22.01 4.36 -12.43
C ASP A 121 20.97 3.23 -12.54
N GLU A 122 20.03 3.14 -11.60
CA GLU A 122 18.90 2.20 -11.69
C GLU A 122 17.94 2.57 -12.82
N VAL A 123 17.66 3.86 -13.02
CA VAL A 123 16.87 4.35 -14.16
C VAL A 123 17.56 3.98 -15.47
N ALA A 124 18.87 4.27 -15.59
CA ALA A 124 19.65 3.94 -16.78
C ALA A 124 19.66 2.42 -17.07
N TYR A 125 19.88 1.62 -16.02
CA TYR A 125 19.85 0.15 -16.11
C TYR A 125 18.49 -0.36 -16.62
N LEU A 126 17.37 0.09 -16.04
CA LEU A 126 16.04 -0.36 -16.45
C LEU A 126 15.72 0.04 -17.89
N CYS A 127 16.08 1.26 -18.30
CA CYS A 127 15.94 1.73 -19.67
C CYS A 127 16.78 0.87 -20.64
N GLU A 128 18.06 0.63 -20.31
CA GLU A 128 18.95 -0.16 -21.14
C GLU A 128 18.44 -1.60 -21.32
N GLN A 129 18.11 -2.27 -20.19
CA GLN A 129 17.68 -3.67 -20.27
C GLN A 129 16.35 -3.82 -21.00
N ALA A 130 15.39 -2.94 -20.78
CA ALA A 130 14.11 -2.97 -21.50
C ALA A 130 14.29 -2.69 -23.01
N SER A 131 15.18 -1.78 -23.39
CA SER A 131 15.46 -1.44 -24.78
C SER A 131 15.94 -2.61 -25.64
N ARG A 132 16.45 -3.68 -25.02
CA ARG A 132 16.86 -4.90 -25.73
C ARG A 132 15.68 -5.65 -26.34
N TYR A 133 14.47 -5.43 -25.83
CA TYR A 133 13.27 -6.20 -26.17
C TYR A 133 12.23 -5.37 -26.96
N PHE A 134 12.35 -4.04 -26.94
CA PHE A 134 11.41 -3.17 -27.64
C PHE A 134 12.04 -2.54 -28.89
N ARG A 135 11.19 -2.30 -29.90
CA ARG A 135 11.65 -1.68 -31.16
C ARG A 135 12.19 -0.26 -30.94
N ARG A 136 11.55 0.49 -30.05
CA ARG A 136 11.97 1.85 -29.68
C ARG A 136 12.83 1.75 -28.43
N PRO A 137 14.08 2.19 -28.48
CA PRO A 137 14.89 2.30 -27.27
C PRO A 137 14.27 3.28 -26.28
N LEU A 138 14.39 2.94 -24.99
CA LEU A 138 13.97 3.78 -23.89
C LEU A 138 15.16 4.56 -23.34
N THR A 139 14.92 5.81 -22.98
CA THR A 139 15.89 6.69 -22.34
C THR A 139 15.38 7.20 -21.01
N PRO A 140 16.21 7.72 -20.10
CA PRO A 140 15.76 8.35 -18.90
C PRO A 140 14.74 9.48 -19.11
N ALA A 141 14.78 10.15 -20.27
CA ALA A 141 13.83 11.21 -20.63
C ALA A 141 12.41 10.68 -20.90
N ASP A 142 12.24 9.39 -21.18
CA ASP A 142 10.94 8.75 -21.37
C ASP A 142 10.26 8.41 -20.02
N VAL A 143 10.96 8.52 -18.89
CA VAL A 143 10.43 8.17 -17.58
C VAL A 143 9.50 9.27 -17.08
N VAL A 144 8.20 8.93 -16.96
CA VAL A 144 7.16 9.87 -16.50
C VAL A 144 6.95 9.81 -15.00
N TRP A 145 7.26 8.68 -14.38
CA TRP A 145 7.19 8.47 -12.93
C TRP A 145 8.05 7.29 -12.50
N SER A 146 8.43 7.28 -11.24
CA SER A 146 9.20 6.19 -10.65
C SER A 146 8.87 6.02 -9.18
N TYR A 147 9.13 4.83 -8.66
CA TYR A 147 9.04 4.56 -7.23
C TYR A 147 10.01 3.45 -6.82
N ALA A 148 10.34 3.42 -5.55
CA ALA A 148 11.12 2.36 -4.94
C ALA A 148 10.38 1.81 -3.71
N GLY A 149 10.63 0.54 -3.42
CA GLY A 149 10.15 -0.11 -2.21
C GLY A 149 11.29 -0.92 -1.57
N VAL A 150 11.21 -1.14 -0.26
CA VAL A 150 12.22 -1.90 0.49
C VAL A 150 11.63 -3.21 0.95
N ARG A 151 12.31 -4.30 0.61
CA ARG A 151 11.97 -5.66 1.05
C ARG A 151 12.75 -5.99 2.31
N PRO A 152 12.10 -6.26 3.44
CA PRO A 152 12.76 -6.77 4.63
C PRO A 152 12.91 -8.29 4.50
N LEU A 153 14.06 -8.76 4.04
CA LEU A 153 14.36 -10.18 3.96
C LEU A 153 14.99 -10.63 5.27
N LEU A 154 14.61 -11.83 5.76
CA LEU A 154 15.24 -12.40 6.93
C LEU A 154 16.69 -12.77 6.55
N ASP A 155 17.67 -12.29 7.32
CA ASP A 155 19.06 -12.60 7.09
C ASP A 155 19.35 -14.05 7.54
N ASP A 156 19.63 -14.92 6.58
CA ASP A 156 19.96 -16.32 6.79
C ASP A 156 21.46 -16.60 6.68
N ALA A 157 22.29 -15.55 6.70
CA ALA A 157 23.73 -15.59 6.49
C ALA A 157 24.15 -16.15 5.12
N SER A 158 23.22 -16.32 4.17
CA SER A 158 23.56 -16.60 2.78
C SER A 158 24.14 -15.36 2.11
N GLY A 159 25.21 -15.50 1.36
CA GLY A 159 25.88 -14.37 0.70
C GLY A 159 25.06 -13.74 -0.46
N ASP A 160 24.00 -14.41 -0.94
CA ASP A 160 23.22 -14.01 -2.11
C ASP A 160 21.80 -13.53 -1.72
N PRO A 161 21.46 -12.24 -1.92
CA PRO A 161 20.12 -11.72 -1.64
C PRO A 161 19.00 -12.40 -2.43
N SER A 162 19.32 -13.00 -3.58
CA SER A 162 18.33 -13.69 -4.42
C SER A 162 17.97 -15.07 -3.90
N ALA A 163 18.84 -15.69 -3.08
CA ALA A 163 18.67 -17.00 -2.49
C ALA A 163 17.92 -16.97 -1.14
N VAL A 164 17.80 -15.78 -0.52
CA VAL A 164 17.14 -15.63 0.78
C VAL A 164 15.65 -15.98 0.65
N THR A 165 15.15 -16.77 1.62
CA THR A 165 13.73 -17.12 1.66
C THR A 165 12.85 -15.86 1.71
N ARG A 166 11.79 -15.86 0.90
CA ARG A 166 10.78 -14.80 0.88
C ARG A 166 9.53 -15.18 1.67
N ASP A 167 9.59 -16.25 2.43
CA ASP A 167 8.52 -16.65 3.34
C ASP A 167 8.55 -15.79 4.61
N TYR A 168 7.42 -15.72 5.29
CA TYR A 168 7.35 -15.05 6.58
C TYR A 168 7.67 -16.01 7.72
N LEU A 169 8.16 -15.44 8.83
CA LEU A 169 8.31 -16.12 10.09
C LEU A 169 7.57 -15.36 11.18
N LEU A 170 6.83 -16.09 12.00
CA LEU A 170 6.18 -15.59 13.20
C LEU A 170 7.00 -16.02 14.42
N GLU A 171 7.45 -15.06 15.20
CA GLU A 171 8.28 -15.30 16.40
C GLU A 171 7.52 -14.83 17.63
N ARG A 172 7.29 -15.76 18.55
CA ARG A 172 6.59 -15.50 19.81
C ARG A 172 7.61 -15.29 20.93
N ASN A 173 7.42 -14.25 21.72
CA ASN A 173 8.09 -14.06 22.99
C ASN A 173 7.03 -13.95 24.08
N THR A 174 7.15 -14.81 25.11
CA THR A 174 6.22 -14.88 26.25
C THR A 174 6.94 -14.79 27.59
N ASP A 175 8.21 -14.45 27.58
CA ASP A 175 9.04 -14.35 28.82
C ASP A 175 8.58 -13.19 29.70
N ALA A 176 7.99 -12.17 29.07
CA ALA A 176 7.37 -11.03 29.73
C ALA A 176 5.91 -10.86 29.27
N ALA A 177 5.48 -9.66 28.87
CA ALA A 177 4.21 -9.46 28.21
C ALA A 177 4.26 -10.13 26.79
N PRO A 178 3.16 -10.76 26.33
CA PRO A 178 3.15 -11.46 25.04
C PRO A 178 3.52 -10.53 23.88
N LEU A 179 4.52 -10.93 23.12
CA LEU A 179 4.97 -10.21 21.91
C LEU A 179 5.04 -11.18 20.74
N LEU A 180 4.41 -10.83 19.62
CA LEU A 180 4.55 -11.53 18.36
C LEU A 180 5.31 -10.64 17.38
N SER A 181 6.40 -11.14 16.80
CA SER A 181 7.16 -10.44 15.76
C SER A 181 6.96 -11.12 14.41
N VAL A 182 6.65 -10.32 13.40
CA VAL A 182 6.46 -10.73 12.01
C VAL A 182 7.72 -10.38 11.21
N TRP A 183 8.35 -11.40 10.64
CA TRP A 183 9.59 -11.29 9.89
C TRP A 183 9.38 -11.62 8.42
N GLY A 184 9.86 -10.79 7.52
CA GLY A 184 9.78 -11.03 6.08
C GLY A 184 8.36 -11.03 5.52
N GLY A 185 8.14 -11.88 4.51
CA GLY A 185 6.85 -12.07 3.85
C GLY A 185 6.67 -11.28 2.56
N LYS A 186 5.74 -11.75 1.73
CA LYS A 186 5.35 -11.11 0.47
C LYS A 186 3.98 -10.44 0.64
N ILE A 187 3.77 -9.34 -0.08
CA ILE A 187 2.44 -8.71 -0.11
C ILE A 187 1.33 -9.68 -0.54
N THR A 188 1.66 -10.64 -1.40
CA THR A 188 0.70 -11.63 -1.90
C THR A 188 0.27 -12.67 -0.85
N THR A 189 1.01 -12.81 0.24
CA THR A 189 0.70 -13.75 1.33
C THR A 189 0.03 -13.07 2.52
N PHE A 190 -0.30 -11.77 2.42
CA PHE A 190 -0.78 -10.94 3.52
C PHE A 190 -1.95 -11.55 4.29
N ARG A 191 -2.94 -12.12 3.57
CA ARG A 191 -4.12 -12.71 4.20
C ARG A 191 -3.77 -13.89 5.10
N LYS A 192 -2.98 -14.83 4.56
CA LYS A 192 -2.58 -16.03 5.32
C LYS A 192 -1.67 -15.68 6.48
N LEU A 193 -0.72 -14.78 6.26
CA LEU A 193 0.15 -14.27 7.32
C LEU A 193 -0.67 -13.64 8.46
N ALA A 194 -1.62 -12.77 8.12
CA ALA A 194 -2.47 -12.12 9.13
C ALA A 194 -3.34 -13.14 9.90
N GLU A 195 -3.84 -14.17 9.22
CA GLU A 195 -4.62 -15.24 9.82
C GLU A 195 -3.78 -16.09 10.79
N ASP A 196 -2.55 -16.44 10.40
CA ASP A 196 -1.62 -17.18 11.26
C ASP A 196 -1.20 -16.34 12.46
N ALA A 197 -0.88 -15.05 12.25
CA ALA A 197 -0.55 -14.13 13.33
C ALA A 197 -1.73 -13.95 14.31
N ALA A 198 -2.96 -13.84 13.81
CA ALA A 198 -4.15 -13.76 14.67
C ALA A 198 -4.38 -15.05 15.46
N THR A 199 -4.10 -16.20 14.88
CA THR A 199 -4.16 -17.51 15.55
C THR A 199 -3.14 -17.56 16.69
N ASP A 200 -1.91 -17.13 16.44
CA ASP A 200 -0.82 -17.09 17.41
C ASP A 200 -1.16 -16.16 18.59
N VAL A 201 -1.63 -14.96 18.30
CA VAL A 201 -2.07 -14.01 19.33
C VAL A 201 -3.23 -14.59 20.15
N GLY A 202 -4.22 -15.19 19.50
CA GLY A 202 -5.34 -15.86 20.17
C GLY A 202 -4.89 -16.94 21.15
N GLN A 203 -3.90 -17.76 20.74
CA GLN A 203 -3.31 -18.78 21.62
C GLN A 203 -2.57 -18.15 22.82
N MET A 204 -1.75 -17.13 22.58
CA MET A 204 -1.01 -16.43 23.64
C MET A 204 -1.93 -15.76 24.68
N LEU A 205 -3.13 -15.32 24.24
CA LEU A 205 -4.13 -14.71 25.11
C LEU A 205 -5.10 -15.70 25.75
N GLY A 206 -5.03 -16.99 25.38
CA GLY A 206 -5.98 -18.01 25.85
C GLY A 206 -7.36 -17.90 25.20
N GLU A 207 -7.48 -17.22 24.06
CA GLU A 207 -8.73 -16.97 23.33
C GLU A 207 -8.60 -17.46 21.86
N PRO A 208 -8.38 -18.75 21.61
CA PRO A 208 -8.23 -19.24 20.25
C PRO A 208 -9.55 -19.07 19.46
N ARG A 209 -9.46 -18.52 18.25
CA ARG A 209 -10.59 -18.38 17.32
C ARG A 209 -10.29 -19.10 16.02
N ARG A 210 -11.36 -19.56 15.35
CA ARG A 210 -11.22 -20.18 14.03
C ARG A 210 -10.88 -19.14 12.97
N ALA A 211 -10.05 -19.55 12.01
CA ALA A 211 -9.80 -18.79 10.80
C ALA A 211 -11.09 -18.59 9.99
N TRP A 212 -11.26 -17.41 9.40
CA TRP A 212 -12.48 -17.04 8.65
C TRP A 212 -12.19 -16.21 7.40
N THR A 213 -10.96 -15.74 7.21
CA THR A 213 -10.65 -14.74 6.18
C THR A 213 -10.62 -15.32 4.76
N GLU A 214 -10.56 -16.65 4.61
CA GLU A 214 -10.53 -17.31 3.29
C GLU A 214 -11.78 -17.03 2.46
N GLY A 215 -12.95 -17.03 3.11
CA GLY A 215 -14.24 -16.75 2.47
C GLY A 215 -14.70 -15.30 2.58
N ALA A 216 -13.89 -14.41 3.16
CA ALA A 216 -14.27 -13.02 3.37
C ALA A 216 -13.99 -12.17 2.11
N PHE A 217 -14.95 -11.32 1.77
CA PHE A 217 -14.74 -10.33 0.72
C PHE A 217 -13.89 -9.17 1.23
N LEU A 218 -12.98 -8.69 0.39
CA LEU A 218 -12.35 -7.40 0.61
C LEU A 218 -13.37 -6.27 0.37
N PRO A 219 -13.21 -5.11 1.01
CA PRO A 219 -14.06 -3.96 0.76
C PRO A 219 -14.15 -3.66 -0.75
N GLY A 220 -15.38 -3.58 -1.26
CA GLY A 220 -15.65 -3.41 -2.69
C GLY A 220 -15.62 -4.70 -3.54
N GLY A 221 -15.17 -5.83 -2.97
CA GLY A 221 -15.07 -7.10 -3.71
C GLY A 221 -16.36 -7.91 -3.79
N ASP A 222 -17.35 -7.62 -2.93
CA ASP A 222 -18.66 -8.27 -3.03
C ASP A 222 -19.53 -7.56 -4.07
N LEU A 223 -19.59 -8.12 -5.27
CA LEU A 223 -20.34 -7.56 -6.38
C LEU A 223 -21.75 -8.14 -6.53
N ARG A 224 -22.23 -9.00 -5.62
CA ARG A 224 -23.49 -9.74 -5.78
C ARG A 224 -24.71 -8.84 -5.97
N GLU A 225 -24.77 -7.70 -5.31
CA GLU A 225 -25.86 -6.72 -5.49
C GLU A 225 -25.85 -6.03 -6.87
N TRP A 226 -24.71 -6.05 -7.54
CA TRP A 226 -24.54 -5.43 -8.85
C TRP A 226 -24.70 -6.42 -9.99
N VAL A 227 -24.16 -7.62 -9.84
CA VAL A 227 -24.04 -8.57 -10.95
C VAL A 227 -24.71 -9.93 -10.66
N GLY A 228 -25.30 -10.12 -9.48
CA GLY A 228 -25.85 -11.40 -9.05
C GLY A 228 -24.79 -12.44 -8.72
N ALA A 229 -25.04 -13.70 -9.04
CA ALA A 229 -24.10 -14.79 -8.72
C ALA A 229 -22.74 -14.56 -9.39
N PRO A 230 -21.63 -14.68 -8.64
CA PRO A 230 -20.27 -14.54 -9.18
C PRO A 230 -19.99 -15.56 -10.28
N GLN A 231 -19.26 -15.14 -11.30
CA GLN A 231 -18.80 -15.99 -12.39
C GLN A 231 -17.28 -15.95 -12.47
N ARG A 232 -16.72 -15.06 -13.31
CA ARG A 232 -15.30 -14.84 -13.49
C ARG A 232 -14.99 -13.37 -13.22
N PRO A 233 -13.84 -13.04 -12.60
CA PRO A 233 -13.51 -11.67 -12.24
C PRO A 233 -13.57 -10.66 -13.41
N ASP A 234 -13.10 -11.06 -14.59
CA ASP A 234 -13.13 -10.25 -15.82
C ASP A 234 -14.56 -10.01 -16.30
N THR A 235 -15.38 -11.08 -16.34
CA THR A 235 -16.79 -11.00 -16.73
C THR A 235 -17.61 -10.20 -15.73
N ASP A 236 -17.39 -10.44 -14.43
CA ASP A 236 -18.12 -9.74 -13.37
C ASP A 236 -17.75 -8.25 -13.32
N PHE A 237 -16.51 -7.90 -13.63
CA PHE A 237 -16.11 -6.51 -13.77
C PHE A 237 -16.85 -5.82 -14.94
N GLU A 238 -16.91 -6.43 -16.11
CA GLU A 238 -17.63 -5.84 -17.25
C GLU A 238 -19.14 -5.71 -16.97
N ARG A 239 -19.73 -6.69 -16.28
CA ARG A 239 -21.13 -6.62 -15.83
C ARG A 239 -21.34 -5.49 -14.82
N LEU A 240 -20.40 -5.28 -13.89
CA LEU A 240 -20.45 -4.16 -12.96
C LEU A 240 -20.46 -2.82 -13.71
N VAL A 241 -19.54 -2.65 -14.66
CA VAL A 241 -19.47 -1.40 -15.48
C VAL A 241 -20.77 -1.18 -16.23
N GLN A 242 -21.32 -2.23 -16.85
CA GLN A 242 -22.61 -2.17 -17.56
C GLN A 242 -23.76 -1.80 -16.63
N THR A 243 -23.85 -2.48 -15.49
CA THR A 243 -24.93 -2.23 -14.49
C THR A 243 -24.82 -0.81 -13.93
N LEU A 244 -23.60 -0.34 -13.68
CA LEU A 244 -23.36 1.02 -13.22
C LEU A 244 -23.86 2.05 -14.24
N GLY A 245 -23.55 1.88 -15.53
CA GLY A 245 -24.06 2.75 -16.60
C GLY A 245 -25.59 2.68 -16.78
N GLN A 246 -26.22 1.50 -16.54
CA GLN A 246 -27.68 1.37 -16.58
C GLN A 246 -28.38 2.07 -15.40
N ARG A 247 -27.81 1.94 -14.19
CA ARG A 247 -28.35 2.58 -12.98
C ARG A 247 -28.12 4.10 -12.97
N HIS A 248 -27.02 4.55 -13.58
CA HIS A 248 -26.61 5.95 -13.63
C HIS A 248 -26.33 6.38 -15.07
N PRO A 249 -27.37 6.50 -15.94
CA PRO A 249 -27.19 6.81 -17.36
C PRO A 249 -26.58 8.20 -17.61
N TRP A 250 -26.61 9.06 -16.59
CA TRP A 250 -25.98 10.37 -16.61
C TRP A 250 -24.45 10.33 -16.39
N LEU A 251 -23.91 9.19 -15.90
CA LEU A 251 -22.48 9.04 -15.61
C LEU A 251 -21.72 8.71 -16.91
N PRO A 252 -20.71 9.51 -17.31
CA PRO A 252 -19.92 9.22 -18.50
C PRO A 252 -19.25 7.84 -18.44
N GLY A 253 -19.34 7.05 -19.51
CA GLY A 253 -18.83 5.69 -19.57
C GLY A 253 -17.36 5.52 -19.11
N PRO A 254 -16.41 6.37 -19.56
CA PRO A 254 -15.04 6.32 -19.07
C PRO A 254 -14.92 6.54 -17.55
N LEU A 255 -15.70 7.46 -16.99
CA LEU A 255 -15.74 7.73 -15.54
C LEU A 255 -16.36 6.54 -14.80
N ALA A 256 -17.48 6.00 -15.29
CA ALA A 256 -18.11 4.80 -14.70
C ALA A 256 -17.12 3.63 -14.62
N ARG A 257 -16.38 3.36 -15.71
CA ARG A 257 -15.37 2.29 -15.74
C ARG A 257 -14.23 2.56 -14.77
N ARG A 258 -13.76 3.79 -14.66
CA ARG A 258 -12.69 4.17 -13.73
C ARG A 258 -13.12 3.99 -12.27
N LEU A 259 -14.31 4.48 -11.92
CA LEU A 259 -14.86 4.34 -10.57
C LEU A 259 -15.13 2.87 -10.22
N ALA A 260 -15.70 2.09 -11.15
CA ALA A 260 -15.90 0.64 -10.96
C ALA A 260 -14.58 -0.09 -10.68
N ARG A 261 -13.50 0.26 -11.43
CA ARG A 261 -12.17 -0.34 -11.24
C ARG A 261 -11.53 0.06 -9.91
N ALA A 262 -11.70 1.32 -9.49
CA ALA A 262 -11.09 1.82 -8.26
C ALA A 262 -11.79 1.31 -7.00
N TYR A 263 -13.12 1.22 -7.02
CA TYR A 263 -13.93 1.04 -5.81
C TYR A 263 -14.75 -0.24 -5.77
N GLY A 264 -14.94 -0.92 -6.91
CA GLY A 264 -15.84 -2.08 -6.98
C GLY A 264 -17.23 -1.73 -6.49
N ALA A 265 -17.82 -2.56 -5.61
CA ALA A 265 -19.14 -2.29 -5.03
C ALA A 265 -19.20 -1.01 -4.19
N ARG A 266 -18.06 -0.51 -3.66
CA ARG A 266 -18.01 0.75 -2.89
C ARG A 266 -18.21 2.01 -3.73
N VAL A 267 -18.34 1.87 -5.06
CA VAL A 267 -18.70 2.98 -5.95
C VAL A 267 -19.99 3.68 -5.51
N SER A 268 -20.93 2.95 -4.90
CA SER A 268 -22.15 3.53 -4.29
C SER A 268 -21.83 4.57 -3.22
N GLY A 269 -20.74 4.43 -2.47
CA GLY A 269 -20.29 5.40 -1.47
C GLY A 269 -19.70 6.69 -2.07
N VAL A 270 -19.23 6.63 -3.33
CA VAL A 270 -18.81 7.81 -4.08
C VAL A 270 -20.02 8.54 -4.70
N LEU A 271 -20.94 7.76 -5.29
CA LEU A 271 -22.09 8.31 -5.99
C LEU A 271 -23.23 8.73 -5.03
N CYS A 272 -23.35 8.08 -3.88
CA CYS A 272 -24.43 8.30 -2.92
C CYS A 272 -25.81 8.40 -3.62
N ASP A 273 -26.57 9.47 -3.35
CA ASP A 273 -27.89 9.72 -3.94
C ASP A 273 -27.84 10.62 -5.20
N ALA A 274 -26.66 10.75 -5.83
CA ALA A 274 -26.50 11.59 -7.01
C ALA A 274 -27.41 11.13 -8.17
N ALA A 275 -28.18 12.04 -8.70
CA ALA A 275 -29.09 11.87 -9.84
C ALA A 275 -28.55 12.51 -11.13
N SER A 276 -27.47 13.28 -11.04
CA SER A 276 -26.81 13.95 -12.14
C SER A 276 -25.31 14.10 -11.89
N LEU A 277 -24.55 14.43 -12.93
CA LEU A 277 -23.11 14.69 -12.80
C LEU A 277 -22.83 15.90 -11.90
N ALA A 278 -23.72 16.90 -11.89
CA ALA A 278 -23.59 18.08 -11.05
C ALA A 278 -23.68 17.76 -9.55
N ASP A 279 -24.39 16.69 -9.17
CA ASP A 279 -24.52 16.26 -7.77
C ASP A 279 -23.23 15.67 -7.20
N LEU A 280 -22.26 15.32 -8.07
CA LEU A 280 -20.92 14.93 -7.64
C LEU A 280 -20.05 16.12 -7.21
N GLY A 281 -20.61 17.33 -7.25
CA GLY A 281 -19.89 18.57 -6.97
C GLY A 281 -18.94 18.99 -8.11
N PRO A 282 -18.14 20.03 -7.86
CA PRO A 282 -17.20 20.55 -8.86
C PRO A 282 -16.25 19.47 -9.37
N GLU A 283 -16.00 19.49 -10.68
CA GLU A 283 -14.89 18.75 -11.27
C GLU A 283 -13.57 19.49 -10.95
N VAL A 284 -12.79 18.91 -10.05
CA VAL A 284 -11.55 19.52 -9.55
C VAL A 284 -10.40 19.34 -10.54
N ALA A 285 -10.38 18.20 -11.21
CA ALA A 285 -9.49 17.90 -12.33
C ALA A 285 -10.21 16.91 -13.26
N PRO A 286 -9.78 16.71 -14.50
CA PRO A 286 -10.51 15.90 -15.48
C PRO A 286 -10.94 14.53 -14.94
N GLY A 287 -12.25 14.30 -14.86
CA GLY A 287 -12.84 13.07 -14.32
C GLY A 287 -12.71 12.88 -12.81
N LEU A 288 -12.24 13.87 -12.06
CA LEU A 288 -12.14 13.83 -10.59
C LEU A 288 -13.06 14.87 -9.97
N HIS A 289 -14.17 14.42 -9.41
CA HIS A 289 -15.17 15.25 -8.76
C HIS A 289 -14.98 15.34 -7.25
N GLU A 290 -15.52 16.38 -6.64
CA GLU A 290 -15.42 16.61 -5.20
C GLU A 290 -15.97 15.44 -4.38
N ALA A 291 -17.06 14.79 -4.80
CA ALA A 291 -17.62 13.63 -4.13
C ALA A 291 -16.59 12.50 -3.95
N GLU A 292 -15.75 12.25 -4.96
CA GLU A 292 -14.70 11.25 -4.88
C GLU A 292 -13.58 11.68 -3.91
N LEU A 293 -13.18 12.94 -3.90
CA LEU A 293 -12.20 13.47 -2.96
C LEU A 293 -12.69 13.34 -1.52
N ARG A 294 -13.96 13.65 -1.26
CA ARG A 294 -14.59 13.48 0.05
C ARG A 294 -14.68 12.01 0.48
N PHE A 295 -14.97 11.12 -0.47
CA PHE A 295 -14.95 9.68 -0.21
C PHE A 295 -13.55 9.20 0.17
N LEU A 296 -12.52 9.60 -0.59
CA LEU A 296 -11.14 9.21 -0.31
C LEU A 296 -10.64 9.75 1.03
N GLU A 297 -11.05 10.95 1.41
CA GLU A 297 -10.76 11.50 2.74
C GLU A 297 -11.41 10.66 3.84
N ARG A 298 -12.71 10.49 3.77
CA ARG A 298 -13.51 9.85 4.81
C ARG A 298 -13.19 8.36 4.96
N GLU A 299 -13.07 7.64 3.85
CA GLU A 299 -13.00 6.19 3.82
C GLU A 299 -11.57 5.65 3.61
N GLU A 300 -10.68 6.44 3.02
CA GLU A 300 -9.36 6.03 2.60
C GLU A 300 -8.24 6.88 3.25
N TRP A 301 -8.60 7.78 4.16
CA TRP A 301 -7.68 8.67 4.90
C TRP A 301 -6.74 9.48 4.01
N ALA A 302 -7.22 9.92 2.87
CA ALA A 302 -6.46 10.81 2.01
C ALA A 302 -6.38 12.20 2.64
N CYS A 303 -5.18 12.65 2.95
CA CYS A 303 -4.92 13.92 3.64
C CYS A 303 -4.21 14.94 2.75
N SER A 304 -3.81 14.54 1.55
CA SER A 304 -3.05 15.39 0.62
C SER A 304 -3.37 15.05 -0.83
N ALA A 305 -3.03 15.95 -1.74
CA ALA A 305 -3.12 15.69 -3.18
C ALA A 305 -2.28 14.46 -3.59
N ASP A 306 -1.12 14.28 -2.98
CA ASP A 306 -0.26 13.12 -3.25
C ASP A 306 -0.92 11.80 -2.86
N ASP A 307 -1.72 11.79 -1.80
CA ASP A 307 -2.48 10.60 -1.43
C ASP A 307 -3.44 10.21 -2.54
N VAL A 308 -4.18 11.17 -3.09
CA VAL A 308 -5.13 10.93 -4.18
C VAL A 308 -4.40 10.57 -5.46
N LEU A 309 -3.44 11.42 -5.88
CA LEU A 309 -2.83 11.33 -7.21
C LEU A 309 -1.92 10.11 -7.39
N TRP A 310 -1.25 9.66 -6.31
CA TRP A 310 -0.20 8.66 -6.40
C TRP A 310 -0.41 7.41 -5.55
N ARG A 311 -1.20 7.50 -4.47
CA ARG A 311 -1.40 6.39 -3.52
C ARG A 311 -2.76 5.71 -3.68
N ARG A 312 -3.86 6.47 -3.68
CA ARG A 312 -5.24 5.94 -3.81
C ARG A 312 -5.66 5.76 -5.26
N SER A 313 -5.09 6.58 -6.14
CA SER A 313 -5.24 6.42 -7.59
C SER A 313 -3.88 6.55 -8.28
N LYS A 314 -3.87 6.58 -9.59
CA LYS A 314 -2.71 6.94 -10.41
C LYS A 314 -3.07 8.07 -11.38
N LEU A 315 -4.06 8.89 -11.03
CA LEU A 315 -4.51 10.01 -11.83
C LEU A 315 -3.38 11.03 -12.11
N GLY A 316 -2.41 11.11 -11.19
CA GLY A 316 -1.22 11.93 -11.40
C GLY A 316 -0.42 11.60 -12.66
N LEU A 317 -0.51 10.37 -13.19
CA LEU A 317 0.12 10.00 -14.47
C LEU A 317 -0.57 10.68 -15.67
N HIS A 318 -1.88 10.90 -15.59
CA HIS A 318 -2.70 11.41 -16.68
C HIS A 318 -2.87 12.94 -16.65
N TYR A 319 -2.51 13.57 -15.53
CA TYR A 319 -2.73 15.00 -15.32
C TYR A 319 -1.50 15.84 -15.66
N THR A 320 -1.76 17.02 -16.22
CA THR A 320 -0.72 18.04 -16.37
C THR A 320 -0.29 18.59 -14.99
N PRO A 321 0.86 19.29 -14.89
CA PRO A 321 1.25 19.95 -13.65
C PRO A 321 0.18 20.89 -13.09
N GLU A 322 -0.52 21.64 -13.96
CA GLU A 322 -1.58 22.57 -13.58
C GLU A 322 -2.80 21.83 -13.00
N GLN A 323 -3.18 20.68 -13.60
CA GLN A 323 -4.28 19.84 -13.10
C GLN A 323 -3.94 19.18 -11.76
N ARG A 324 -2.68 18.78 -11.56
CA ARG A 324 -2.22 18.30 -10.25
C ARG A 324 -2.26 19.41 -9.20
N GLN A 325 -1.90 20.63 -9.60
CA GLN A 325 -1.96 21.79 -8.72
C GLN A 325 -3.42 22.11 -8.31
N GLN A 326 -4.40 21.97 -9.23
CA GLN A 326 -5.82 22.13 -8.88
C GLN A 326 -6.27 21.20 -7.77
N VAL A 327 -5.78 19.93 -7.78
CA VAL A 327 -6.07 18.99 -6.69
C VAL A 327 -5.39 19.43 -5.39
N ALA A 328 -4.14 19.92 -5.45
CA ALA A 328 -3.42 20.44 -4.29
C ALA A 328 -4.13 21.67 -3.69
N ASP A 329 -4.60 22.58 -4.53
CA ASP A 329 -5.34 23.77 -4.12
C ASP A 329 -6.69 23.41 -3.48
N TRP A 330 -7.36 22.34 -3.97
CA TRP A 330 -8.56 21.85 -3.34
C TRP A 330 -8.30 21.40 -1.91
N PHE A 331 -7.24 20.59 -1.69
CA PHE A 331 -6.84 20.18 -0.34
C PHE A 331 -6.47 21.37 0.54
N GLY A 332 -5.70 22.34 0.03
CA GLY A 332 -5.33 23.55 0.78
C GLY A 332 -6.53 24.39 1.23
N ARG A 333 -7.63 24.41 0.46
CA ARG A 333 -8.85 25.13 0.85
C ARG A 333 -9.73 24.36 1.84
N HIS A 334 -9.80 23.04 1.71
CA HIS A 334 -10.70 22.21 2.51
C HIS A 334 -10.04 21.66 3.79
N PHE A 335 -8.72 21.56 3.77
CA PHE A 335 -7.89 21.14 4.90
C PHE A 335 -6.77 22.17 5.09
N PRO A 336 -7.09 23.42 5.45
CA PRO A 336 -6.05 24.34 5.86
C PRO A 336 -5.25 23.64 6.95
N GLN A 337 -3.91 23.69 6.88
CA GLN A 337 -3.02 23.03 7.83
C GLN A 337 -3.48 23.36 9.25
N HIS A 338 -4.28 22.49 9.81
CA HIS A 338 -4.57 22.48 11.21
C HIS A 338 -3.33 21.92 11.89
N ASP A 339 -2.85 22.60 12.90
CA ASP A 339 -1.95 22.02 13.88
C ASP A 339 -2.43 20.60 14.21
N ASP A 340 -1.50 19.65 14.26
CA ASP A 340 -1.77 18.22 14.40
C ASP A 340 -2.74 17.82 15.54
N GLU A 341 -2.90 18.67 16.55
CA GLU A 341 -3.89 18.52 17.63
C GLU A 341 -5.35 18.48 17.15
N THR A 342 -5.69 19.16 16.07
CA THR A 342 -7.10 19.24 15.58
C THR A 342 -7.44 18.02 14.71
N ARG A 343 -6.49 17.39 14.02
CA ARG A 343 -6.70 16.15 13.25
C ARG A 343 -7.13 14.98 14.12
N MET A 344 -6.59 14.86 15.33
CA MET A 344 -6.99 13.80 16.28
C MET A 344 -8.38 13.99 16.87
N LYS A 345 -8.90 15.22 16.91
CA LYS A 345 -10.23 15.52 17.48
C LYS A 345 -11.38 15.23 16.53
N VAL A 346 -11.18 15.38 15.21
CA VAL A 346 -12.25 15.15 14.22
C VAL A 346 -12.59 13.66 14.08
N ASN A 347 -11.63 12.76 14.25
CA ASN A 347 -11.85 11.31 14.22
C ASN A 347 -12.47 10.71 15.49
N ARG A 348 -12.81 11.53 16.49
CA ARG A 348 -13.48 11.08 17.73
C ARG A 348 -15.01 11.26 17.74
N CYS A 349 -15.58 11.86 16.71
CA CYS A 349 -17.00 12.23 16.66
C CYS A 349 -17.71 11.69 15.39
N SER A 350 -17.50 10.42 15.05
CA SER A 350 -18.42 9.73 14.12
C SER A 350 -18.48 8.24 14.45
#